data_5d6a6b672b2932591b1a3922ffbf7618
#
_entry.id   5d6a6b672b2932591b1a3922ffbf7618
#
_cell.length_a   1.000
_cell.length_b   1.000
_cell.length_c   1.000
_cell.angle_alpha   90.00
_cell.angle_beta   90.00
_cell.angle_gamma   90.00
#
_symmetry.space_group_name_H-M   'P 1'
#
loop_
_entity.id
_entity.type
_entity.pdbx_description
1 polymer ?
#
loop_
_entity_poly.entity_id
_entity_poly.type
_entity_poly.pdbx_seq_one_letter_code
_entity_poly.pdbx_strand_id
1 'polypeptide(L)'
;MKFGAIAALAAFVALAGCKPEITGELGEPFDKVEGMTGTWQLTAFTQQDLNSPVKEVRDLSHFYIDGVTTPLELSFAADGTYEVALEMGKNYFGEGGTWSFDDPAYPSFLELYSSDTLVYNLGGMIRPFDNELNIEYRRDCSGTTTVVYTFSFTRQN
;
A
#
# COMPACT_ATOMS: atom_id res chain seq x y z
N MET A 1 35.83 52.38 -15.55
CA MET A 1 34.64 51.70 -15.10
C MET A 1 34.15 50.74 -16.19
N LYS A 2 34.76 49.56 -16.38
CA LYS A 2 34.35 48.56 -17.39
C LYS A 2 34.51 47.10 -16.90
N PHE A 3 34.62 46.84 -15.61
CA PHE A 3 34.78 45.49 -15.05
C PHE A 3 33.51 44.87 -14.46
N GLY A 4 32.41 45.62 -14.41
CA GLY A 4 31.17 45.12 -13.80
C GLY A 4 30.26 44.25 -14.69
N ALA A 5 30.41 44.35 -16.03
CA ALA A 5 29.51 43.66 -16.96
C ALA A 5 29.91 42.20 -17.25
N ILE A 6 31.17 41.84 -17.05
CA ILE A 6 31.66 40.46 -17.33
C ILE A 6 31.33 39.50 -16.18
N ALA A 7 31.28 39.98 -14.94
CA ALA A 7 30.94 39.16 -13.78
C ALA A 7 29.48 38.75 -13.76
N ALA A 8 28.56 39.55 -14.31
CA ALA A 8 27.12 39.21 -14.36
C ALA A 8 26.79 38.14 -15.41
N LEU A 9 27.58 38.04 -16.49
CA LEU A 9 27.35 37.04 -17.54
C LEU A 9 27.84 35.65 -17.13
N ALA A 10 28.86 35.55 -16.30
CA ALA A 10 29.37 34.27 -15.79
C ALA A 10 28.44 33.60 -14.75
N ALA A 11 27.65 34.38 -14.02
CA ALA A 11 26.70 33.84 -13.03
C ALA A 11 25.45 33.21 -13.66
N PHE A 12 25.11 33.56 -14.92
CA PHE A 12 23.90 33.00 -15.59
C PHE A 12 24.13 31.63 -16.22
N VAL A 13 25.38 31.26 -16.50
CA VAL A 13 25.70 29.94 -17.10
C VAL A 13 25.71 28.81 -16.07
N ALA A 14 25.87 29.13 -14.79
CA ALA A 14 25.90 28.12 -13.71
C ALA A 14 24.54 27.57 -13.33
N LEU A 15 23.43 28.11 -13.85
CA LEU A 15 22.05 27.65 -13.57
C LEU A 15 21.48 26.76 -14.69
N ALA A 16 22.24 26.41 -15.70
CA ALA A 16 21.89 25.35 -16.63
C ALA A 16 22.09 24.00 -15.93
N GLY A 17 21.22 23.70 -14.96
CA GLY A 17 21.18 22.42 -14.29
C GLY A 17 21.07 21.31 -15.34
N CYS A 18 22.03 20.40 -15.34
CA CYS A 18 21.96 19.18 -16.12
C CYS A 18 20.62 18.47 -15.76
N LYS A 19 19.64 18.54 -16.65
CA LYS A 19 18.54 17.58 -16.61
C LYS A 19 19.18 16.25 -17.00
N PRO A 20 19.13 15.23 -16.11
CA PRO A 20 19.58 13.90 -16.52
C PRO A 20 18.75 13.50 -17.74
N GLU A 21 19.40 13.27 -18.88
CA GLU A 21 18.73 12.66 -20.01
C GLU A 21 18.38 11.23 -19.59
N ILE A 22 17.10 10.93 -19.53
CA ILE A 22 16.62 9.57 -19.36
C ILE A 22 16.89 8.89 -20.71
N THR A 23 18.03 8.22 -20.81
CA THR A 23 18.40 7.44 -21.99
C THR A 23 17.78 6.04 -21.87
N GLY A 24 16.77 5.78 -22.69
CA GLY A 24 16.05 4.51 -22.78
C GLY A 24 14.54 4.67 -22.68
N GLU A 25 13.82 3.75 -23.27
CA GLU A 25 12.39 3.64 -23.08
C GLU A 25 12.12 3.09 -21.66
N LEU A 26 11.18 3.70 -20.96
CA LEU A 26 10.62 3.10 -19.77
C LEU A 26 9.92 1.82 -20.23
N GLY A 27 10.29 0.67 -19.69
CA GLY A 27 9.61 -0.59 -19.98
C GLY A 27 8.10 -0.51 -19.72
N GLU A 28 7.36 -1.50 -20.17
CA GLU A 28 5.93 -1.57 -19.89
C GLU A 28 5.66 -1.57 -18.38
N PRO A 29 4.57 -0.93 -17.93
CA PRO A 29 4.18 -0.95 -16.53
C PRO A 29 3.98 -2.38 -16.04
N PHE A 30 4.39 -2.68 -14.82
CA PHE A 30 4.10 -3.96 -14.20
C PHE A 30 2.60 -4.21 -14.10
N ASP A 31 2.18 -5.44 -14.39
CA ASP A 31 0.80 -5.87 -14.16
C ASP A 31 0.51 -5.90 -12.65
N LYS A 32 -0.43 -5.07 -12.23
CA LYS A 32 -0.81 -4.93 -10.81
C LYS A 32 -1.67 -6.11 -10.36
N VAL A 33 -2.47 -6.68 -11.26
CA VAL A 33 -3.28 -7.86 -10.98
C VAL A 33 -2.37 -9.07 -10.75
N GLU A 34 -1.38 -9.28 -11.62
CA GLU A 34 -0.36 -10.30 -11.41
C GLU A 34 0.40 -10.07 -10.09
N GLY A 35 0.74 -8.82 -9.80
CA GLY A 35 1.40 -8.44 -8.56
C GLY A 35 0.57 -8.71 -7.31
N MET A 36 -0.75 -8.64 -7.39
CA MET A 36 -1.65 -8.92 -6.27
C MET A 36 -1.98 -10.40 -6.12
N THR A 37 -2.05 -11.14 -7.24
CA THR A 37 -2.43 -12.55 -7.28
C THR A 37 -1.51 -13.42 -6.43
N GLY A 38 -2.10 -14.31 -5.63
CA GLY A 38 -1.41 -15.23 -4.73
C GLY A 38 -1.96 -15.23 -3.32
N THR A 39 -1.32 -15.98 -2.44
CA THR A 39 -1.68 -16.07 -1.02
C THR A 39 -0.77 -15.19 -0.19
N TRP A 40 -1.36 -14.38 0.66
CA TRP A 40 -0.71 -13.41 1.51
C TRP A 40 -1.01 -13.70 2.97
N GLN A 41 0.02 -14.01 3.75
CA GLN A 41 -0.10 -14.30 5.18
C GLN A 41 0.26 -13.08 6.02
N LEU A 42 -0.56 -12.77 7.00
CA LEU A 42 -0.34 -11.66 7.92
C LEU A 42 0.93 -11.86 8.75
N THR A 43 1.77 -10.85 8.78
CA THR A 43 3.00 -10.80 9.58
C THR A 43 2.96 -9.72 10.65
N ALA A 44 2.19 -8.64 10.44
CA ALA A 44 1.98 -7.62 11.44
C ALA A 44 0.62 -6.93 11.29
N PHE A 45 0.05 -6.55 12.42
CA PHE A 45 -1.17 -5.75 12.50
C PHE A 45 -0.98 -4.64 13.51
N THR A 46 -1.11 -3.38 13.08
CA THR A 46 -0.89 -2.22 13.93
C THR A 46 -2.07 -1.26 13.90
N GLN A 47 -2.20 -0.48 14.96
CA GLN A 47 -3.19 0.59 15.10
C GLN A 47 -2.51 1.90 15.44
N GLN A 48 -2.91 2.98 14.78
CA GLN A 48 -2.50 4.33 15.11
C GLN A 48 -3.73 5.22 15.32
N ASP A 49 -3.79 5.90 16.49
CA ASP A 49 -4.77 6.96 16.75
C ASP A 49 -4.20 8.30 16.29
N LEU A 50 -4.77 8.86 15.23
CA LEU A 50 -4.33 10.13 14.64
C LEU A 50 -4.69 11.36 15.52
N ASN A 51 -5.64 11.21 16.43
CA ASN A 51 -6.03 12.27 17.37
C ASN A 51 -5.18 12.27 18.62
N SER A 52 -4.44 11.18 18.90
CA SER A 52 -3.52 11.14 20.03
C SER A 52 -2.36 12.11 19.81
N PRO A 53 -2.04 12.98 20.78
CA PRO A 53 -0.89 13.88 20.68
C PRO A 53 0.45 13.14 20.49
N VAL A 54 0.55 11.94 21.04
CA VAL A 54 1.77 11.11 20.99
C VAL A 54 1.90 10.38 19.64
N LYS A 55 0.77 10.16 18.94
CA LYS A 55 0.72 9.39 17.67
C LYS A 55 1.41 8.02 17.77
N GLU A 56 1.23 7.36 18.91
CA GLU A 56 1.77 6.06 19.17
C GLU A 56 1.17 5.00 18.24
N VAL A 57 2.02 4.14 17.71
CA VAL A 57 1.61 2.96 16.96
C VAL A 57 1.58 1.78 17.93
N ARG A 58 0.42 1.12 18.03
CA ARG A 58 0.23 -0.07 18.86
C ARG A 58 0.31 -1.31 18.02
N ASP A 59 1.14 -2.26 18.44
CA ASP A 59 1.21 -3.58 17.86
C ASP A 59 0.04 -4.43 18.40
N LEU A 60 -0.78 -4.92 17.50
CA LEU A 60 -1.94 -5.78 17.75
C LEU A 60 -1.81 -7.14 17.04
N SER A 61 -0.62 -7.48 16.56
CA SER A 61 -0.34 -8.71 15.79
C SER A 61 -0.72 -9.97 16.55
N HIS A 62 -0.58 -9.95 17.89
CA HIS A 62 -0.91 -11.08 18.76
C HIS A 62 -2.37 -11.57 18.63
N PHE A 63 -3.30 -10.71 18.19
CA PHE A 63 -4.69 -11.11 17.97
C PHE A 63 -4.88 -12.06 16.77
N TYR A 64 -3.89 -12.18 15.90
CA TYR A 64 -3.97 -12.95 14.65
C TYR A 64 -2.87 -13.99 14.49
N ILE A 65 -1.80 -13.89 15.29
CA ILE A 65 -0.59 -14.69 15.11
C ILE A 65 -0.36 -15.60 16.31
N ASP A 66 -0.60 -15.13 17.53
CA ASP A 66 -0.29 -15.90 18.74
C ASP A 66 -1.31 -17.01 18.99
N GLY A 67 -0.83 -18.24 19.07
CA GLY A 67 -1.65 -19.41 19.41
C GLY A 67 -2.51 -19.94 18.28
N VAL A 68 -2.37 -19.44 17.05
CA VAL A 68 -3.04 -19.96 15.85
C VAL A 68 -2.11 -20.90 15.08
N THR A 69 -2.70 -21.86 14.37
CA THR A 69 -1.97 -22.73 13.46
C THR A 69 -1.64 -22.01 12.17
N THR A 70 -2.61 -21.24 11.69
CA THR A 70 -2.49 -20.43 10.47
C THR A 70 -2.88 -18.99 10.79
N PRO A 71 -1.95 -18.03 10.72
CA PRO A 71 -2.29 -16.61 10.78
C PRO A 71 -3.32 -16.24 9.70
N LEU A 72 -3.93 -15.05 9.83
CA LEU A 72 -4.83 -14.53 8.81
C LEU A 72 -4.16 -14.60 7.42
N GLU A 73 -4.85 -15.23 6.48
CA GLU A 73 -4.45 -15.31 5.08
C GLU A 73 -5.50 -14.71 4.15
N LEU A 74 -5.02 -14.01 3.13
CA LEU A 74 -5.81 -13.51 2.02
C LEU A 74 -5.28 -14.14 0.73
N SER A 75 -6.16 -14.81 -0.02
CA SER A 75 -5.81 -15.38 -1.33
C SER A 75 -6.54 -14.62 -2.43
N PHE A 76 -5.79 -14.04 -3.35
CA PHE A 76 -6.32 -13.29 -4.49
C PHE A 76 -6.08 -14.07 -5.78
N ALA A 77 -7.13 -14.34 -6.53
CA ALA A 77 -7.04 -15.01 -7.81
C ALA A 77 -7.07 -14.01 -8.98
N ALA A 78 -6.47 -14.38 -10.10
CA ALA A 78 -6.40 -13.54 -11.30
C ALA A 78 -7.77 -13.30 -11.97
N ASP A 79 -8.76 -14.11 -11.64
CA ASP A 79 -10.15 -13.93 -12.10
C ASP A 79 -10.94 -12.89 -11.32
N GLY A 80 -10.28 -12.22 -10.35
CA GLY A 80 -10.89 -11.19 -9.50
C GLY A 80 -11.64 -11.76 -8.29
N THR A 81 -11.47 -13.03 -7.95
CA THR A 81 -12.01 -13.60 -6.70
C THR A 81 -10.99 -13.53 -5.57
N TYR A 82 -11.46 -13.46 -4.32
CA TYR A 82 -10.60 -13.56 -3.15
C TYR A 82 -11.24 -14.43 -2.07
N GLU A 83 -10.38 -15.03 -1.26
CA GLU A 83 -10.73 -15.84 -0.11
C GLU A 83 -10.03 -15.35 1.15
N VAL A 84 -10.65 -15.58 2.30
CA VAL A 84 -10.13 -15.21 3.63
C VAL A 84 -10.04 -16.46 4.48
N ALA A 85 -8.86 -16.79 4.98
CA ALA A 85 -8.67 -17.79 6.01
C ALA A 85 -8.34 -17.10 7.33
N LEU A 86 -9.22 -17.21 8.32
CA LEU A 86 -9.08 -16.57 9.62
C LEU A 86 -9.45 -17.57 10.71
N GLU A 87 -8.48 -17.93 11.53
CA GLU A 87 -8.69 -18.84 12.68
C GLU A 87 -9.11 -18.07 13.93
N MET A 88 -8.52 -16.89 14.15
CA MET A 88 -8.77 -16.06 15.34
C MET A 88 -8.68 -14.56 15.00
N GLY A 89 -9.33 -13.76 15.82
CA GLY A 89 -9.33 -12.31 15.66
C GLY A 89 -10.59 -11.77 15.01
N LYS A 90 -10.63 -10.47 14.80
CA LYS A 90 -11.73 -9.80 14.12
C LYS A 90 -11.54 -9.89 12.60
N ASN A 91 -12.56 -10.37 11.90
CA ASN A 91 -12.56 -10.33 10.45
C ASN A 91 -12.82 -8.90 9.97
N TYR A 92 -11.83 -8.31 9.29
CA TYR A 92 -11.93 -7.01 8.64
C TYR A 92 -12.18 -7.14 7.13
N PHE A 93 -12.01 -8.34 6.55
CA PHE A 93 -11.95 -8.57 5.10
C PHE A 93 -13.19 -9.22 4.51
N GLY A 94 -14.22 -9.48 5.33
CA GLY A 94 -15.42 -10.21 4.91
C GLY A 94 -15.16 -11.71 4.75
N GLU A 95 -16.16 -12.43 4.22
CA GLU A 95 -16.14 -13.91 4.10
C GLU A 95 -15.51 -14.40 2.77
N GLY A 96 -14.89 -13.49 2.01
CA GLY A 96 -14.47 -13.70 0.63
C GLY A 96 -15.47 -13.11 -0.37
N GLY A 97 -15.13 -13.14 -1.66
CA GLY A 97 -15.94 -12.55 -2.72
C GLY A 97 -15.11 -12.15 -3.94
N THR A 98 -15.33 -10.96 -4.46
CA THR A 98 -14.54 -10.42 -5.57
C THR A 98 -13.74 -9.19 -5.14
N TRP A 99 -12.67 -8.92 -5.87
CA TRP A 99 -11.81 -7.78 -5.61
C TRP A 99 -11.49 -7.00 -6.88
N SER A 100 -11.20 -5.73 -6.73
CA SER A 100 -10.68 -4.89 -7.80
C SER A 100 -9.79 -3.78 -7.25
N PHE A 101 -9.09 -3.10 -8.14
CA PHE A 101 -8.47 -1.82 -7.85
C PHE A 101 -9.36 -0.67 -8.33
N ASP A 102 -9.24 0.49 -7.68
CA ASP A 102 -9.83 1.76 -8.13
C ASP A 102 -9.32 2.17 -9.52
N ASP A 103 -8.04 1.98 -9.78
CA ASP A 103 -7.36 2.18 -11.06
C ASP A 103 -6.41 1.02 -11.32
N PRO A 104 -6.61 0.22 -12.38
CA PRO A 104 -5.75 -0.95 -12.65
C PRO A 104 -4.32 -0.57 -13.04
N ALA A 105 -4.07 0.65 -13.53
CA ALA A 105 -2.74 1.11 -13.91
C ALA A 105 -1.98 1.75 -12.74
N TYR A 106 -2.69 2.53 -11.92
CA TYR A 106 -2.13 3.28 -10.79
C TYR A 106 -3.00 3.13 -9.54
N PRO A 107 -3.10 1.93 -8.97
CA PRO A 107 -4.00 1.68 -7.86
C PRO A 107 -3.59 2.44 -6.60
N SER A 108 -4.57 3.09 -5.99
CA SER A 108 -4.48 3.72 -4.67
C SER A 108 -5.28 2.94 -3.63
N PHE A 109 -6.34 2.25 -4.09
CA PHE A 109 -7.24 1.49 -3.24
C PHE A 109 -7.44 0.07 -3.76
N LEU A 110 -7.54 -0.85 -2.80
CA LEU A 110 -8.06 -2.20 -2.99
C LEU A 110 -9.52 -2.21 -2.54
N GLU A 111 -10.41 -2.63 -3.40
CA GLU A 111 -11.82 -2.79 -3.13
C GLU A 111 -12.17 -4.28 -3.03
N LEU A 112 -12.79 -4.67 -1.90
CA LEU A 112 -13.27 -6.03 -1.66
C LEU A 112 -14.79 -6.01 -1.61
N TYR A 113 -15.40 -6.85 -2.43
CA TYR A 113 -16.86 -6.99 -2.54
C TYR A 113 -17.27 -8.34 -1.94
N SER A 114 -17.79 -8.30 -0.70
CA SER A 114 -18.37 -9.41 0.02
C SER A 114 -19.86 -9.14 0.24
N SER A 115 -20.37 -9.23 1.47
CA SER A 115 -21.72 -8.74 1.81
C SER A 115 -21.82 -7.22 1.71
N ASP A 116 -20.71 -6.53 1.98
CA ASP A 116 -20.54 -5.09 1.85
C ASP A 116 -19.31 -4.79 1.00
N THR A 117 -19.18 -3.54 0.54
CA THR A 117 -17.96 -3.07 -0.12
C THR A 117 -16.99 -2.54 0.94
N LEU A 118 -15.81 -3.12 0.98
CA LEU A 118 -14.72 -2.73 1.87
C LEU A 118 -13.61 -2.09 1.06
N VAL A 119 -13.12 -0.92 1.48
CA VAL A 119 -12.10 -0.16 0.77
C VAL A 119 -10.86 -0.01 1.64
N TYR A 120 -9.72 -0.37 1.10
CA TYR A 120 -8.42 -0.31 1.76
C TYR A 120 -7.46 0.56 0.96
N ASN A 121 -6.71 1.41 1.66
CA ASN A 121 -5.61 2.14 1.05
C ASN A 121 -4.43 1.18 0.85
N LEU A 122 -3.79 1.27 -0.30
CA LEU A 122 -2.56 0.54 -0.56
C LEU A 122 -1.38 1.31 0.04
N GLY A 123 -0.57 0.62 0.83
CA GLY A 123 0.61 1.20 1.48
C GLY A 123 1.79 1.41 0.54
N GLY A 124 1.70 0.97 -0.70
CA GLY A 124 2.74 1.08 -1.71
C GLY A 124 2.36 0.49 -3.06
N MET A 125 3.27 0.60 -4.01
CA MET A 125 3.09 0.03 -5.35
C MET A 125 3.19 -1.49 -5.30
N ILE A 126 2.24 -2.19 -5.91
CA ILE A 126 2.24 -3.65 -6.04
C ILE A 126 2.99 -4.05 -7.31
N ARG A 127 3.91 -5.01 -7.20
CA ARG A 127 4.69 -5.56 -8.32
C ARG A 127 4.71 -7.08 -8.24
N PRO A 128 4.82 -7.80 -9.38
CA PRO A 128 4.79 -9.27 -9.39
C PRO A 128 5.88 -9.96 -8.54
N PHE A 129 6.99 -9.28 -8.32
CA PHE A 129 8.14 -9.80 -7.55
C PHE A 129 8.20 -9.30 -6.10
N ASP A 130 7.25 -8.46 -5.68
CA ASP A 130 7.19 -8.01 -4.29
C ASP A 130 6.66 -9.15 -3.41
N ASN A 131 7.32 -9.37 -2.28
CA ASN A 131 6.92 -10.35 -1.28
C ASN A 131 6.20 -9.72 -0.09
N GLU A 132 6.00 -8.42 -0.12
CA GLU A 132 5.34 -7.66 0.94
C GLU A 132 4.14 -6.90 0.40
N LEU A 133 3.02 -6.97 1.13
CA LEU A 133 1.82 -6.22 0.87
C LEU A 133 1.41 -5.49 2.15
N ASN A 134 1.28 -4.17 2.07
CA ASN A 134 0.78 -3.34 3.16
C ASN A 134 -0.54 -2.70 2.73
N ILE A 135 -1.59 -2.91 3.51
CA ILE A 135 -2.90 -2.30 3.30
C ILE A 135 -3.38 -1.63 4.57
N GLU A 136 -4.10 -0.52 4.41
CA GLU A 136 -4.61 0.26 5.52
C GLU A 136 -6.14 0.32 5.49
N TYR A 137 -6.74 0.02 6.62
CA TYR A 137 -8.14 0.29 6.88
C TYR A 137 -8.26 1.56 7.73
N ARG A 138 -8.97 2.55 7.21
CA ARG A 138 -9.15 3.84 7.88
C ARG A 138 -10.54 3.97 8.46
N ARG A 139 -10.63 4.44 9.71
CA ARG A 139 -11.89 4.77 10.35
C ARG A 139 -12.03 6.27 10.43
N ASP A 140 -13.11 6.76 9.83
CA ASP A 140 -13.44 8.18 9.81
C ASP A 140 -14.50 8.49 10.86
N CYS A 141 -14.39 9.67 11.46
CA CYS A 141 -15.41 10.26 12.29
C CYS A 141 -15.72 11.65 11.73
N SER A 142 -16.96 11.88 11.30
CA SER A 142 -17.41 13.15 10.72
C SER A 142 -16.52 13.65 9.56
N GLY A 143 -16.09 12.73 8.68
CA GLY A 143 -15.27 13.06 7.51
C GLY A 143 -13.79 13.27 7.78
N THR A 144 -13.33 12.97 9.01
CA THR A 144 -11.92 13.04 9.38
C THR A 144 -11.43 11.66 9.81
N THR A 145 -10.34 11.18 9.23
CA THR A 145 -9.72 9.91 9.64
C THR A 145 -9.20 10.04 11.08
N THR A 146 -9.68 9.17 11.95
CA THR A 146 -9.33 9.19 13.37
C THR A 146 -8.39 8.05 13.75
N VAL A 147 -8.56 6.88 13.15
CA VAL A 147 -7.77 5.69 13.44
C VAL A 147 -7.37 5.02 12.14
N VAL A 148 -6.11 4.62 12.05
CA VAL A 148 -5.55 3.82 10.95
C VAL A 148 -5.16 2.46 11.48
N TYR A 149 -5.62 1.41 10.83
CA TYR A 149 -5.17 0.04 11.02
C TYR A 149 -4.32 -0.37 9.83
N THR A 150 -3.09 -0.80 10.08
CA THR A 150 -2.19 -1.26 9.02
C THR A 150 -1.98 -2.76 9.15
N PHE A 151 -2.24 -3.47 8.06
CA PHE A 151 -2.00 -4.90 7.90
C PHE A 151 -0.81 -5.11 6.99
N SER A 152 0.21 -5.78 7.49
CA SER A 152 1.40 -6.16 6.72
C SER A 152 1.36 -7.66 6.46
N PHE A 153 1.50 -8.03 5.20
CA PHE A 153 1.46 -9.41 4.75
C PHE A 153 2.74 -9.76 4.01
N THR A 154 3.06 -11.05 4.03
CA THR A 154 4.13 -11.64 3.22
C THR A 154 3.53 -12.68 2.28
N ARG A 155 3.99 -12.71 1.03
CA ARG A 155 3.56 -13.68 0.03
C ARG A 155 4.00 -15.08 0.44
N GLN A 156 3.10 -16.03 0.34
CA GLN A 156 3.38 -17.45 0.48
C GLN A 156 3.75 -18.05 -0.88
N ASN A 157 4.82 -18.83 -0.92
CA ASN A 157 5.34 -19.51 -2.12
C ASN A 157 4.76 -20.90 -2.25
#